data_4bff2990326dd0f883856761530df1f5
#
_entry.id   4bff2990326dd0f883856761530df1f5
#
_cell.length_a   1.000
_cell.length_b   1.000
_cell.length_c   1.000
_cell.angle_alpha   90.00
_cell.angle_beta   90.00
_cell.angle_gamma   90.00
#
_symmetry.space_group_name_H-M   'P 1'
#
loop_
_entity.id
_entity.type
_entity.pdbx_description
1 polymer ?
#
loop_
_entity_poly.entity_id
_entity_poly.type
_entity_poly.pdbx_seq_one_letter_code
_entity_poly.pdbx_strand_id
1 'polypeptide(L)'
;MIKSLLPLLLLLSSSFTTPFNASNNLVESEYQKVHIQLKEKYGTNKSFVNDLEFAALVTLSYYPELKDTKIKFKLKNTKTTMATRPGFQSFFTKKNNRTYIVYVDKEVKGNNGLLVVDVPFNAKVGLIAHEFEHILKYEQMNLMQIAKLGIHYANQDFKTTFERDTDRRVVERGLGWQLRDWAEYSMERCNASHHYKMYKKNVYLDQAQIVNAMSEIKLYDRFFEDDEDILVTK
;
A
#
# COMPACT_ATOMS: atom_id res chain seq x y z
N MET A 1 -20.44 -30.38 2.20
CA MET A 1 -19.41 -29.80 1.33
C MET A 1 -18.75 -28.65 2.09
N ILE A 2 -17.67 -28.98 2.84
CA ILE A 2 -16.91 -28.04 3.67
C ILE A 2 -15.48 -28.08 3.13
N LYS A 3 -15.14 -27.15 2.25
CA LYS A 3 -13.76 -26.93 1.79
C LYS A 3 -13.56 -25.43 1.65
N SER A 4 -12.95 -24.79 2.64
CA SER A 4 -12.10 -23.59 2.50
C SER A 4 -11.82 -22.82 3.80
N LEU A 5 -11.94 -23.42 4.96
CA LEU A 5 -11.68 -22.73 6.25
C LEU A 5 -10.23 -22.84 6.77
N LEU A 6 -9.33 -23.55 6.06
CA LEU A 6 -8.02 -23.89 6.60
C LEU A 6 -6.88 -22.85 6.47
N PRO A 7 -6.83 -21.93 5.49
CA PRO A 7 -5.66 -21.05 5.38
C PRO A 7 -5.65 -19.89 6.38
N LEU A 8 -6.81 -19.46 6.88
CA LEU A 8 -6.88 -18.27 7.73
C LEU A 8 -6.59 -18.56 9.21
N LEU A 9 -6.87 -19.79 9.67
CA LEU A 9 -6.67 -20.19 11.08
C LEU A 9 -5.19 -20.46 11.43
N LEU A 10 -4.36 -20.74 10.43
CA LEU A 10 -2.91 -21.00 10.61
C LEU A 10 -2.08 -19.71 10.84
N LEU A 11 -2.64 -18.54 10.65
CA LEU A 11 -1.97 -17.25 10.90
C LEU A 11 -1.93 -16.84 12.37
N LEU A 12 -2.56 -17.59 13.29
CA LEU A 12 -2.75 -17.19 14.68
C LEU A 12 -1.78 -17.82 15.69
N SER A 13 -0.94 -18.79 15.31
CA SER A 13 -0.14 -19.51 16.31
C SER A 13 1.28 -19.82 15.88
N SER A 14 2.10 -18.84 15.55
CA SER A 14 3.56 -19.00 15.66
C SER A 14 4.30 -17.75 15.20
N SER A 15 5.46 -17.49 15.78
CA SER A 15 6.46 -16.52 15.33
C SER A 15 6.93 -16.86 13.91
N PHE A 16 6.22 -16.39 12.90
CA PHE A 16 6.47 -16.71 11.51
C PHE A 16 6.92 -15.50 10.73
N THR A 17 8.11 -15.62 10.18
CA THR A 17 8.36 -15.19 8.81
C THR A 17 7.55 -16.10 7.88
N THR A 18 6.22 -15.92 7.80
CA THR A 18 5.45 -16.55 6.72
C THR A 18 5.83 -15.85 5.43
N PRO A 19 6.23 -16.57 4.39
CA PRO A 19 6.33 -15.95 3.08
C PRO A 19 4.97 -15.31 2.78
N PHE A 20 4.98 -14.07 2.33
CA PHE A 20 3.75 -13.37 1.94
C PHE A 20 3.01 -14.23 0.92
N ASN A 21 1.71 -14.37 1.09
CA ASN A 21 0.89 -15.12 0.15
C ASN A 21 0.16 -14.13 -0.74
N ALA A 22 0.54 -14.04 -2.01
CA ALA A 22 -0.14 -13.19 -2.97
C ALA A 22 -1.59 -13.68 -3.16
N SER A 23 -2.54 -12.76 -3.24
CA SER A 23 -3.93 -13.03 -3.59
C SER A 23 -4.39 -12.04 -4.65
N ASN A 24 -5.01 -12.54 -5.71
CA ASN A 24 -5.56 -11.68 -6.77
C ASN A 24 -6.76 -10.85 -6.31
N ASN A 25 -7.44 -11.28 -5.24
CA ASN A 25 -8.53 -10.54 -4.64
C ASN A 25 -8.59 -10.82 -3.14
N LEU A 26 -8.52 -9.77 -2.34
CA LEU A 26 -8.78 -9.85 -0.91
C LEU A 26 -10.29 -9.72 -0.69
N VAL A 27 -10.91 -10.79 -0.24
CA VAL A 27 -12.36 -10.83 -0.01
C VAL A 27 -12.68 -10.07 1.28
N GLU A 28 -13.24 -8.88 1.16
CA GLU A 28 -13.50 -7.97 2.28
C GLU A 28 -14.30 -8.65 3.40
N SER A 29 -15.35 -9.41 3.07
CA SER A 29 -16.19 -10.10 4.05
C SER A 29 -15.44 -11.18 4.86
N GLU A 30 -14.39 -11.78 4.31
CA GLU A 30 -13.56 -12.73 5.06
C GLU A 30 -12.69 -12.02 6.09
N TYR A 31 -12.11 -10.88 5.73
CA TYR A 31 -11.33 -10.06 6.66
C TYR A 31 -12.21 -9.40 7.74
N GLN A 32 -13.47 -9.09 7.44
CA GLN A 32 -14.43 -8.58 8.45
C GLN A 32 -14.60 -9.57 9.60
N LYS A 33 -14.56 -10.87 9.34
CA LYS A 33 -14.68 -11.91 10.38
C LYS A 33 -13.52 -11.89 11.40
N VAL A 34 -12.38 -11.37 11.01
CA VAL A 34 -11.15 -11.28 11.84
C VAL A 34 -10.76 -9.83 12.17
N HIS A 35 -11.65 -8.88 11.96
CA HIS A 35 -11.38 -7.46 12.18
C HIS A 35 -10.94 -7.17 13.63
N ILE A 36 -11.62 -7.77 14.61
CA ILE A 36 -11.28 -7.59 16.04
C ILE A 36 -9.85 -8.08 16.30
N GLN A 37 -9.50 -9.26 15.81
CA GLN A 37 -8.16 -9.84 15.97
C GLN A 37 -7.08 -8.98 15.27
N LEU A 38 -7.39 -8.45 14.08
CA LEU A 38 -6.48 -7.52 13.38
C LEU A 38 -6.28 -6.24 14.19
N LYS A 39 -7.35 -5.69 14.78
CA LYS A 39 -7.29 -4.49 15.61
C LYS A 39 -6.50 -4.72 16.89
N GLU A 40 -6.70 -5.84 17.57
CA GLU A 40 -5.92 -6.23 18.76
C GLU A 40 -4.43 -6.39 18.41
N LYS A 41 -4.13 -7.02 17.28
CA LYS A 41 -2.75 -7.32 16.88
C LYS A 41 -1.99 -6.11 16.36
N TYR A 42 -2.63 -5.25 15.56
CA TYR A 42 -1.98 -4.18 14.79
C TYR A 42 -2.46 -2.77 15.13
N GLY A 43 -3.56 -2.62 15.89
CA GLY A 43 -4.17 -1.31 16.17
C GLY A 43 -3.40 -0.47 17.20
N THR A 44 -2.53 -1.09 18.02
CA THR A 44 -1.74 -0.36 19.02
C THR A 44 -0.83 0.68 18.35
N ASN A 45 -0.75 1.89 18.93
CA ASN A 45 0.01 3.03 18.39
C ASN A 45 -0.47 3.53 17.00
N LYS A 46 -1.68 3.18 16.59
CA LYS A 46 -2.31 3.64 15.35
C LYS A 46 -3.46 4.61 15.65
N SER A 47 -3.66 5.58 14.77
CA SER A 47 -4.92 6.33 14.72
C SER A 47 -5.34 6.48 13.28
N PHE A 48 -6.58 6.17 13.02
CA PHE A 48 -7.16 6.15 11.68
C PHE A 48 -8.14 7.32 11.50
N VAL A 49 -8.46 7.64 10.27
CA VAL A 49 -9.49 8.62 9.90
C VAL A 49 -10.53 7.93 9.04
N ASN A 50 -11.80 8.31 9.24
CA ASN A 50 -12.92 7.77 8.47
C ASN A 50 -12.89 6.23 8.41
N ASP A 51 -13.36 5.68 7.31
CA ASP A 51 -13.48 4.23 7.05
C ASP A 51 -12.16 3.56 6.63
N LEU A 52 -11.00 4.18 6.94
CA LEU A 52 -9.70 3.62 6.58
C LEU A 52 -9.16 2.61 7.60
N GLU A 53 -9.71 2.55 8.81
CA GLU A 53 -9.22 1.65 9.85
C GLU A 53 -9.16 0.21 9.36
N PHE A 54 -10.24 -0.28 8.79
CA PHE A 54 -10.33 -1.68 8.38
C PHE A 54 -9.32 -2.01 7.26
N ALA A 55 -9.30 -1.24 6.17
CA ALA A 55 -8.34 -1.45 5.09
C ALA A 55 -6.88 -1.32 5.57
N ALA A 56 -6.61 -0.37 6.48
CA ALA A 56 -5.28 -0.20 7.05
C ALA A 56 -4.86 -1.38 7.95
N LEU A 57 -5.78 -1.93 8.73
CA LEU A 57 -5.50 -3.12 9.55
C LEU A 57 -5.25 -4.36 8.70
N VAL A 58 -6.02 -4.55 7.62
CA VAL A 58 -5.77 -5.61 6.64
C VAL A 58 -4.41 -5.41 5.98
N THR A 59 -4.09 -4.20 5.54
CA THR A 59 -2.78 -3.89 4.98
C THR A 59 -1.66 -4.18 5.98
N LEU A 60 -1.80 -3.77 7.26
CA LEU A 60 -0.82 -4.04 8.32
C LEU A 60 -0.54 -5.52 8.55
N SER A 61 -1.47 -6.41 8.20
CA SER A 61 -1.20 -7.85 8.29
C SER A 61 -0.10 -8.33 7.33
N TYR A 62 0.16 -7.58 6.27
CA TYR A 62 1.26 -7.77 5.33
C TYR A 62 2.54 -7.00 5.75
N TYR A 63 2.47 -6.19 6.80
CA TYR A 63 3.55 -5.34 7.31
C TYR A 63 3.82 -5.60 8.81
N PRO A 64 4.18 -6.83 9.20
CA PRO A 64 4.40 -7.18 10.62
C PRO A 64 5.48 -6.31 11.27
N GLU A 65 6.43 -5.80 10.50
CA GLU A 65 7.48 -4.88 10.97
C GLU A 65 6.91 -3.56 11.51
N LEU A 66 5.76 -3.13 11.00
CA LEU A 66 5.09 -1.90 11.43
C LEU A 66 4.16 -2.09 12.63
N LYS A 67 4.10 -3.30 13.21
CA LYS A 67 3.20 -3.62 14.33
C LYS A 67 3.28 -2.59 15.45
N ASP A 68 4.49 -2.26 15.90
CA ASP A 68 4.72 -1.36 17.03
C ASP A 68 5.00 0.10 16.60
N THR A 69 5.08 0.37 15.31
CA THR A 69 5.34 1.69 14.75
C THR A 69 4.17 2.65 15.00
N LYS A 70 4.48 3.87 15.40
CA LYS A 70 3.47 4.92 15.61
C LYS A 70 3.05 5.51 14.28
N ILE A 71 1.82 5.22 13.84
CA ILE A 71 1.26 5.70 12.58
C ILE A 71 -0.04 6.46 12.85
N LYS A 72 -0.14 7.68 12.29
CA LYS A 72 -1.33 8.53 12.41
C LYS A 72 -1.84 8.93 11.04
N PHE A 73 -3.05 8.53 10.71
CA PHE A 73 -3.76 9.05 9.55
C PHE A 73 -4.36 10.41 9.90
N LYS A 74 -4.22 11.39 9.00
CA LYS A 74 -4.74 12.74 9.19
C LYS A 74 -5.33 13.28 7.91
N LEU A 75 -6.53 13.84 8.00
CA LEU A 75 -7.13 14.58 6.89
C LEU A 75 -6.37 15.89 6.67
N LYS A 76 -5.97 16.14 5.43
CA LYS A 76 -5.28 17.36 5.02
C LYS A 76 -5.45 17.53 3.51
N ASN A 77 -5.51 18.78 3.04
CA ASN A 77 -5.41 19.04 1.61
C ASN A 77 -4.01 18.66 1.12
N THR A 78 -3.94 17.70 0.21
CA THR A 78 -2.71 17.18 -0.38
C THR A 78 -2.75 17.32 -1.91
N LYS A 79 -1.60 17.16 -2.55
CA LYS A 79 -1.51 17.15 -4.03
C LYS A 79 -1.78 15.77 -4.62
N THR A 80 -1.79 14.75 -3.77
CA THR A 80 -2.03 13.34 -4.11
C THR A 80 -3.10 12.81 -3.17
N THR A 81 -3.71 11.67 -3.48
CA THR A 81 -4.76 11.04 -2.68
C THR A 81 -4.28 10.72 -1.26
N MET A 82 -3.04 10.24 -1.13
CA MET A 82 -2.34 10.08 0.15
C MET A 82 -0.89 10.57 0.04
N ALA A 83 -0.27 10.84 1.17
CA ALA A 83 1.16 11.17 1.27
C ALA A 83 1.68 10.87 2.67
N THR A 84 2.78 10.13 2.76
CA THR A 84 3.41 9.75 4.03
C THR A 84 4.69 10.53 4.30
N ARG A 85 4.87 10.93 5.55
CA ARG A 85 6.13 11.51 6.02
C ARG A 85 6.29 11.38 7.53
N PRO A 86 7.54 11.44 8.05
CA PRO A 86 7.76 11.55 9.48
C PRO A 86 7.06 12.79 10.06
N GLY A 87 6.43 12.65 11.21
CA GLY A 87 5.85 13.78 11.92
C GLY A 87 6.95 14.76 12.38
N PHE A 88 6.61 16.05 12.48
CA PHE A 88 7.57 17.07 12.86
C PHE A 88 8.31 16.76 14.17
N GLN A 89 7.60 16.25 15.17
CA GLN A 89 8.20 15.85 16.45
C GLN A 89 9.23 14.71 16.32
N SER A 90 9.15 13.92 15.25
CA SER A 90 10.09 12.82 14.99
C SER A 90 11.51 13.32 14.73
N PHE A 91 11.70 14.59 14.35
CA PHE A 91 13.02 15.20 14.21
C PHE A 91 13.72 15.43 15.53
N PHE A 92 13.00 15.37 16.65
CA PHE A 92 13.54 15.57 18.00
C PHE A 92 13.50 14.29 18.85
N THR A 93 13.17 13.15 18.26
CA THR A 93 13.01 11.88 18.96
C THR A 93 13.99 10.82 18.45
N LYS A 94 14.30 9.83 19.29
CA LYS A 94 15.07 8.66 18.87
C LYS A 94 14.33 7.92 17.75
N LYS A 95 15.06 7.25 16.87
CA LYS A 95 14.54 6.55 15.69
C LYS A 95 13.33 5.65 16.02
N ASN A 96 13.43 4.83 17.06
CA ASN A 96 12.36 3.89 17.46
C ASN A 96 11.12 4.56 18.09
N ASN A 97 11.16 5.86 18.31
CA ASN A 97 10.04 6.64 18.87
C ASN A 97 9.39 7.58 17.86
N ARG A 98 9.80 7.50 16.60
CA ARG A 98 9.24 8.33 15.55
C ARG A 98 7.77 8.03 15.34
N THR A 99 7.02 9.07 15.00
CA THR A 99 5.64 8.96 14.55
C THR A 99 5.58 9.29 13.06
N TYR A 100 4.97 8.43 12.28
CA TYR A 100 4.74 8.67 10.86
C TYR A 100 3.31 9.12 10.64
N ILE A 101 3.12 10.06 9.71
CA ILE A 101 1.82 10.63 9.41
C ILE A 101 1.48 10.30 7.96
N VAL A 102 0.40 9.57 7.79
CA VAL A 102 -0.24 9.34 6.49
C VAL A 102 -1.30 10.44 6.33
N TYR A 103 -1.01 11.42 5.50
CA TYR A 103 -1.97 12.45 5.12
C TYR A 103 -2.93 11.88 4.08
N VAL A 104 -4.20 12.10 4.31
CA VAL A 104 -5.30 11.67 3.43
C VAL A 104 -5.97 12.92 2.91
N ASP A 105 -6.14 13.01 1.60
CA ASP A 105 -6.81 14.17 1.00
C ASP A 105 -8.28 14.22 1.44
N LYS A 106 -8.71 15.39 1.91
CA LYS A 106 -10.04 15.59 2.50
C LYS A 106 -11.04 16.24 1.56
N GLU A 107 -10.59 16.78 0.44
CA GLU A 107 -11.42 17.57 -0.44
C GLU A 107 -11.13 17.26 -1.91
N VAL A 108 -12.21 17.15 -2.69
CA VAL A 108 -12.14 17.22 -4.14
C VAL A 108 -11.83 18.66 -4.53
N LYS A 109 -10.56 19.01 -4.65
CA LYS A 109 -10.15 20.32 -5.16
C LYS A 109 -9.61 20.17 -6.58
N GLY A 110 -10.35 20.79 -7.52
CA GLY A 110 -9.90 21.17 -8.86
C GLY A 110 -9.12 20.10 -9.65
N ASN A 111 -7.96 19.75 -9.24
CA ASN A 111 -7.05 18.92 -10.02
C ASN A 111 -7.00 17.43 -9.62
N ASN A 112 -7.40 17.05 -8.41
CA ASN A 112 -7.30 15.66 -7.99
C ASN A 112 -8.58 14.87 -8.27
N GLY A 113 -9.74 15.37 -7.85
CA GLY A 113 -11.03 14.72 -8.15
C GLY A 113 -11.22 13.32 -7.58
N LEU A 114 -10.33 12.89 -6.68
CA LEU A 114 -10.31 11.53 -6.14
C LEU A 114 -10.23 11.55 -4.62
N LEU A 115 -11.27 11.09 -3.96
CA LEU A 115 -11.30 10.88 -2.51
C LEU A 115 -11.11 9.41 -2.18
N VAL A 116 -10.40 9.15 -1.10
CA VAL A 116 -10.13 7.78 -0.63
C VAL A 116 -11.41 7.03 -0.24
N VAL A 117 -12.44 7.75 0.22
CA VAL A 117 -13.73 7.15 0.59
C VAL A 117 -14.36 6.39 -0.59
N ASP A 118 -14.21 6.88 -1.82
CA ASP A 118 -14.78 6.29 -3.03
C ASP A 118 -13.94 5.13 -3.60
N VAL A 119 -12.74 4.90 -3.07
CA VAL A 119 -11.82 3.87 -3.56
C VAL A 119 -12.30 2.48 -3.15
N PRO A 120 -12.40 1.48 -4.07
CA PRO A 120 -12.74 0.11 -3.72
C PRO A 120 -11.75 -0.52 -2.74
N PHE A 121 -12.19 -1.54 -1.99
CA PHE A 121 -11.42 -2.12 -0.89
C PHE A 121 -10.02 -2.59 -1.31
N ASN A 122 -9.90 -3.41 -2.36
CA ASN A 122 -8.59 -3.90 -2.82
C ASN A 122 -7.67 -2.75 -3.26
N ALA A 123 -8.19 -1.79 -4.02
CA ALA A 123 -7.45 -0.60 -4.43
C ALA A 123 -7.05 0.27 -3.22
N LYS A 124 -7.89 0.34 -2.19
CA LYS A 124 -7.59 1.01 -0.91
C LYS A 124 -6.41 0.35 -0.19
N VAL A 125 -6.39 -0.99 -0.15
CA VAL A 125 -5.28 -1.77 0.40
C VAL A 125 -3.99 -1.51 -0.38
N GLY A 126 -4.03 -1.51 -1.70
CA GLY A 126 -2.86 -1.21 -2.54
C GLY A 126 -2.30 0.20 -2.33
N LEU A 127 -3.18 1.20 -2.24
CA LEU A 127 -2.80 2.58 -1.93
C LEU A 127 -2.14 2.69 -0.54
N ILE A 128 -2.73 2.07 0.49
CA ILE A 128 -2.18 2.10 1.85
C ILE A 128 -0.86 1.32 1.91
N ALA A 129 -0.73 0.23 1.18
CA ALA A 129 0.51 -0.54 1.08
C ALA A 129 1.66 0.32 0.55
N HIS A 130 1.43 1.10 -0.50
CA HIS A 130 2.38 2.07 -1.03
C HIS A 130 2.84 3.07 0.06
N GLU A 131 1.91 3.61 0.83
CA GLU A 131 2.23 4.53 1.93
C GLU A 131 3.02 3.85 3.07
N PHE A 132 2.77 2.57 3.33
CA PHE A 132 3.54 1.82 4.34
C PHE A 132 4.96 1.50 3.88
N GLU A 133 5.20 1.30 2.59
CA GLU A 133 6.57 1.18 2.07
C GLU A 133 7.38 2.46 2.28
N HIS A 134 6.76 3.63 2.17
CA HIS A 134 7.42 4.88 2.57
C HIS A 134 7.80 4.89 4.06
N ILE A 135 6.94 4.39 4.95
CA ILE A 135 7.26 4.30 6.38
C ILE A 135 8.47 3.39 6.60
N LEU A 136 8.48 2.18 6.03
CA LEU A 136 9.61 1.25 6.12
C LEU A 136 10.92 1.89 5.61
N LYS A 137 10.84 2.64 4.51
CA LYS A 137 11.99 3.37 3.97
C LYS A 137 12.50 4.43 4.96
N TYR A 138 11.60 5.21 5.56
CA TYR A 138 11.97 6.21 6.58
C TYR A 138 12.52 5.57 7.85
N GLU A 139 12.04 4.39 8.23
CA GLU A 139 12.58 3.64 9.38
C GLU A 139 14.02 3.20 9.19
N GLN A 140 14.45 2.97 7.95
CA GLN A 140 15.83 2.65 7.63
C GLN A 140 16.75 3.87 7.68
N MET A 141 16.22 5.10 7.58
CA MET A 141 16.97 6.33 7.42
C MET A 141 17.22 7.05 8.75
N ASN A 142 18.38 7.72 8.87
CA ASN A 142 18.60 8.75 9.87
C ASN A 142 17.96 10.08 9.43
N LEU A 143 17.92 11.07 10.33
CA LEU A 143 17.26 12.36 10.06
C LEU A 143 17.90 13.14 8.90
N MET A 144 19.23 13.08 8.77
CA MET A 144 19.94 13.75 7.69
C MET A 144 19.59 13.10 6.33
N GLN A 145 19.48 11.79 6.28
CA GLN A 145 19.06 11.07 5.08
C GLN A 145 17.62 11.42 4.69
N ILE A 146 16.71 11.55 5.68
CA ILE A 146 15.32 11.98 5.43
C ILE A 146 15.30 13.42 4.88
N ALA A 147 16.08 14.33 5.45
CA ALA A 147 16.18 15.71 4.96
C ALA A 147 16.73 15.75 3.52
N LYS A 148 17.80 15.01 3.23
CA LYS A 148 18.36 14.88 1.87
C LYS A 148 17.34 14.30 0.89
N LEU A 149 16.60 13.24 1.29
CA LEU A 149 15.53 12.67 0.48
C LEU A 149 14.49 13.74 0.10
N GLY A 150 14.07 14.58 1.06
CA GLY A 150 13.14 15.68 0.80
C GLY A 150 13.64 16.68 -0.25
N ILE A 151 14.95 16.96 -0.27
CA ILE A 151 15.58 17.82 -1.28
C ILE A 151 15.62 17.12 -2.65
N HIS A 152 16.05 15.86 -2.69
CA HIS A 152 16.13 15.09 -3.93
C HIS A 152 14.74 14.84 -4.56
N TYR A 153 13.71 14.72 -3.73
CA TYR A 153 12.34 14.53 -4.18
C TYR A 153 11.76 15.72 -4.98
N ALA A 154 12.43 16.89 -4.96
CA ALA A 154 12.12 18.02 -5.84
C ALA A 154 12.55 17.77 -7.30
N ASN A 155 13.51 16.86 -7.53
CA ASN A 155 13.90 16.43 -8.87
C ASN A 155 12.90 15.39 -9.39
N GLN A 156 12.37 15.60 -10.59
CA GLN A 156 11.30 14.76 -11.15
C GLN A 156 11.79 13.33 -11.45
N ASP A 157 13.00 13.14 -11.97
CA ASP A 157 13.53 11.81 -12.31
C ASP A 157 13.80 11.00 -11.04
N PHE A 158 14.40 11.64 -10.03
CA PHE A 158 14.59 11.03 -8.72
C PHE A 158 13.26 10.61 -8.10
N LYS A 159 12.26 11.50 -8.13
CA LYS A 159 10.92 11.22 -7.63
C LYS A 159 10.29 10.02 -8.33
N THR A 160 10.34 10.00 -9.67
CA THR A 160 9.78 8.90 -10.46
C THR A 160 10.44 7.57 -10.11
N THR A 161 11.77 7.54 -10.04
CA THR A 161 12.52 6.33 -9.64
C THR A 161 12.11 5.90 -8.22
N PHE A 162 12.05 6.83 -7.28
CA PHE A 162 11.71 6.55 -5.89
C PHE A 162 10.29 5.98 -5.72
N GLU A 163 9.30 6.55 -6.42
CA GLU A 163 7.92 6.08 -6.36
C GLU A 163 7.75 4.72 -7.03
N ARG A 164 8.39 4.50 -8.19
CA ARG A 164 8.35 3.21 -8.87
C ARG A 164 9.06 2.10 -8.08
N ASP A 165 10.15 2.42 -7.37
CA ASP A 165 10.78 1.48 -6.45
C ASP A 165 9.87 1.19 -5.24
N THR A 166 9.08 2.16 -4.80
CA THR A 166 8.07 1.96 -3.76
C THR A 166 6.98 1.00 -4.24
N ASP A 167 6.46 1.19 -5.46
CA ASP A 167 5.50 0.30 -6.09
C ASP A 167 6.04 -1.15 -6.22
N ARG A 168 7.30 -1.32 -6.67
CA ARG A 168 7.92 -2.65 -6.75
C ARG A 168 7.98 -3.36 -5.39
N ARG A 169 8.31 -2.65 -4.32
CA ARG A 169 8.30 -3.23 -2.96
C ARG A 169 6.92 -3.69 -2.52
N VAL A 170 5.85 -2.98 -2.90
CA VAL A 170 4.48 -3.45 -2.68
C VAL A 170 4.22 -4.77 -3.41
N VAL A 171 4.70 -4.89 -4.66
CA VAL A 171 4.62 -6.15 -5.43
C VAL A 171 5.39 -7.26 -4.73
N GLU A 172 6.63 -7.02 -4.32
CA GLU A 172 7.46 -8.01 -3.59
C GLU A 172 6.80 -8.48 -2.29
N ARG A 173 5.93 -7.66 -1.69
CA ARG A 173 5.19 -7.98 -0.49
C ARG A 173 3.93 -8.85 -0.71
N GLY A 174 3.59 -9.14 -1.94
CA GLY A 174 2.43 -9.95 -2.29
C GLY A 174 1.13 -9.15 -2.50
N LEU A 175 1.23 -7.81 -2.55
CA LEU A 175 0.09 -6.91 -2.77
C LEU A 175 0.07 -6.30 -4.18
N GLY A 176 0.70 -6.95 -5.15
CA GLY A 176 0.76 -6.48 -6.54
C GLY A 176 -0.62 -6.34 -7.19
N TRP A 177 -1.53 -7.28 -6.95
CA TRP A 177 -2.91 -7.20 -7.48
C TRP A 177 -3.68 -6.01 -6.89
N GLN A 178 -3.53 -5.74 -5.60
CA GLN A 178 -4.15 -4.60 -4.93
C GLN A 178 -3.55 -3.27 -5.42
N LEU A 179 -2.25 -3.23 -5.67
CA LEU A 179 -1.60 -2.07 -6.27
C LEU A 179 -2.07 -1.84 -7.72
N ARG A 180 -2.23 -2.91 -8.51
CA ARG A 180 -2.79 -2.85 -9.85
C ARG A 180 -4.22 -2.30 -9.84
N ASP A 181 -5.07 -2.77 -8.92
CA ASP A 181 -6.43 -2.28 -8.77
C ASP A 181 -6.46 -0.79 -8.40
N TRP A 182 -5.50 -0.32 -7.59
CA TRP A 182 -5.32 1.10 -7.34
C TRP A 182 -4.89 1.88 -8.59
N ALA A 183 -3.94 1.36 -9.36
CA ALA A 183 -3.49 1.98 -10.60
C ALA A 183 -4.68 2.09 -11.60
N GLU A 184 -5.45 1.01 -11.79
CA GLU A 184 -6.65 0.98 -12.62
C GLU A 184 -7.68 2.01 -12.15
N TYR A 185 -8.07 1.96 -10.87
CA TYR A 185 -9.08 2.86 -10.34
C TYR A 185 -8.69 4.32 -10.51
N SER A 186 -7.46 4.67 -10.17
CA SER A 186 -6.99 6.05 -10.21
C SER A 186 -6.82 6.60 -11.63
N MET A 187 -6.64 5.75 -12.62
CA MET A 187 -6.45 6.14 -14.01
C MET A 187 -7.73 6.08 -14.84
N GLU A 188 -8.58 5.08 -14.63
CA GLU A 188 -9.67 4.76 -15.53
C GLU A 188 -11.03 4.98 -14.90
N ARG A 189 -11.22 4.58 -13.64
CA ARG A 189 -12.53 4.48 -13.01
C ARG A 189 -12.96 5.70 -12.20
N CYS A 190 -12.02 6.57 -11.84
CA CYS A 190 -12.33 7.76 -11.04
C CYS A 190 -12.48 9.02 -11.90
N ASN A 191 -13.12 10.04 -11.31
CA ASN A 191 -13.33 11.36 -11.94
C ASN A 191 -12.14 12.32 -11.73
N ALA A 192 -10.93 11.79 -11.51
CA ALA A 192 -9.75 12.63 -11.39
C ALA A 192 -9.47 13.43 -12.67
N SER A 193 -8.92 14.61 -12.51
CA SER A 193 -8.58 15.48 -13.64
C SER A 193 -7.57 14.81 -14.59
N HIS A 194 -7.60 15.16 -15.86
CA HIS A 194 -6.63 14.71 -16.84
C HIS A 194 -5.20 14.99 -16.40
N HIS A 195 -4.94 16.17 -15.83
CA HIS A 195 -3.64 16.56 -15.30
C HIS A 195 -3.15 15.59 -14.21
N TYR A 196 -4.02 15.20 -13.27
CA TYR A 196 -3.69 14.24 -12.23
C TYR A 196 -3.40 12.84 -12.78
N LYS A 197 -4.21 12.37 -13.75
CA LYS A 197 -3.99 11.09 -14.42
C LYS A 197 -2.65 11.06 -15.16
N MET A 198 -2.31 12.12 -15.89
CA MET A 198 -1.00 12.25 -16.55
C MET A 198 0.16 12.27 -15.55
N TYR A 199 0.01 13.00 -14.44
CA TYR A 199 0.99 12.97 -13.36
C TYR A 199 1.20 11.56 -12.82
N LYS A 200 0.12 10.83 -12.54
CA LYS A 200 0.18 9.43 -12.07
C LYS A 200 0.93 8.54 -13.06
N LYS A 201 0.57 8.57 -14.34
CA LYS A 201 1.20 7.80 -15.42
C LYS A 201 2.71 8.05 -15.52
N ASN A 202 3.16 9.27 -15.31
CA ASN A 202 4.57 9.62 -15.43
C ASN A 202 5.39 9.20 -14.20
N VAL A 203 4.79 9.16 -13.01
CA VAL A 203 5.50 9.01 -11.75
C VAL A 203 5.46 7.58 -11.23
N TYR A 204 4.33 6.89 -11.33
CA TYR A 204 4.11 5.56 -10.75
C TYR A 204 4.17 4.46 -11.80
N LEU A 205 4.16 3.20 -11.37
CA LEU A 205 3.94 2.09 -12.27
C LEU A 205 2.49 2.08 -12.75
N ASP A 206 2.30 1.82 -14.04
CA ASP A 206 0.97 1.53 -14.60
C ASP A 206 0.60 0.05 -14.40
N GLN A 207 -0.63 -0.31 -14.78
CA GLN A 207 -1.15 -1.67 -14.62
C GLN A 207 -0.28 -2.72 -15.30
N ALA A 208 0.16 -2.47 -16.54
CA ALA A 208 0.98 -3.41 -17.30
C ALA A 208 2.37 -3.58 -16.65
N GLN A 209 2.97 -2.49 -16.18
CA GLN A 209 4.26 -2.51 -15.49
C GLN A 209 4.17 -3.25 -14.15
N ILE A 210 3.05 -3.12 -13.41
CA ILE A 210 2.83 -3.87 -12.17
C ILE A 210 2.66 -5.36 -12.46
N VAL A 211 1.90 -5.74 -13.50
CA VAL A 211 1.73 -7.14 -13.91
C VAL A 211 3.08 -7.73 -14.34
N ASN A 212 3.85 -7.00 -15.13
CA ASN A 212 5.20 -7.43 -15.51
C ASN A 212 6.11 -7.62 -14.27
N ALA A 213 6.07 -6.71 -13.31
CA ALA A 213 6.84 -6.86 -12.08
C ALA A 213 6.39 -8.09 -11.24
N MET A 214 5.10 -8.43 -11.26
CA MET A 214 4.59 -9.65 -10.62
C MET A 214 5.10 -10.92 -11.32
N SER A 215 5.13 -10.96 -12.65
CA SER A 215 5.56 -12.15 -13.41
C SER A 215 7.04 -12.50 -13.22
N GLU A 216 7.84 -11.58 -12.72
CA GLU A 216 9.25 -11.78 -12.39
C GLU A 216 9.46 -12.37 -10.97
N ILE A 217 8.39 -12.52 -10.18
CA ILE A 217 8.47 -12.91 -8.77
C ILE A 217 7.74 -14.23 -8.53
N LYS A 218 8.47 -15.25 -8.10
CA LYS A 218 7.98 -16.60 -7.81
C LYS A 218 6.70 -16.64 -6.95
N LEU A 219 6.48 -15.64 -6.12
CA LEU A 219 5.27 -15.50 -5.29
C LEU A 219 3.97 -15.48 -6.12
N TYR A 220 4.06 -15.11 -7.39
CA TYR A 220 2.92 -14.96 -8.31
C TYR A 220 2.85 -16.06 -9.38
N ASP A 221 3.80 -17.00 -9.45
CA ASP A 221 3.88 -18.03 -10.51
C ASP A 221 2.52 -18.68 -10.77
N ARG A 222 1.81 -19.07 -9.70
CA ARG A 222 0.49 -19.70 -9.79
C ARG A 222 -0.59 -18.91 -10.51
N PHE A 223 -0.37 -17.62 -10.77
CA PHE A 223 -1.33 -16.76 -11.49
C PHE A 223 -0.97 -16.60 -12.97
N PHE A 224 0.20 -17.10 -13.38
CA PHE A 224 0.73 -16.98 -14.73
C PHE A 224 0.96 -18.36 -15.40
N GLU A 225 0.97 -19.46 -14.62
CA GLU A 225 1.18 -20.82 -15.15
C GLU A 225 0.06 -21.29 -16.07
N ASP A 226 -1.19 -20.84 -15.87
CA ASP A 226 -2.34 -21.28 -16.70
C ASP A 226 -2.34 -20.69 -18.13
N ASP A 227 -1.53 -19.66 -18.42
CA ASP A 227 -1.46 -19.05 -19.74
C ASP A 227 -0.55 -19.81 -20.73
N GLU A 228 0.38 -20.65 -20.27
CA GLU A 228 1.24 -21.45 -21.14
C GLU A 228 0.52 -22.66 -21.76
N ASP A 229 -0.50 -23.22 -21.14
CA ASP A 229 -1.28 -24.34 -21.67
C ASP A 229 -2.18 -23.96 -22.87
N ILE A 230 -2.44 -22.68 -23.06
CA ILE A 230 -3.28 -22.17 -24.20
C ILE A 230 -2.47 -22.03 -25.49
N LEU A 231 -1.15 -21.92 -25.39
CA LEU A 231 -0.27 -21.74 -26.57
C LEU A 231 0.25 -23.04 -27.18
N VAL A 232 0.06 -24.20 -26.54
CA VAL A 232 0.57 -25.50 -27.02
C VAL A 232 -0.49 -26.27 -27.86
N THR A 233 -1.73 -25.78 -27.97
CA THR A 233 -2.81 -26.42 -28.72
C THR A 233 -3.28 -25.63 -29.95
N LYS A 234 -2.32 -25.11 -30.75
CA LYS A 234 -2.62 -24.64 -32.10
C LYS A 234 -1.61 -25.16 -33.11
#